data_814a412f83e24bc31c3fd92aca25a646
#
_entry.id   814a412f83e24bc31c3fd92aca25a646
#
_cell.length_a   1.000
_cell.length_b   1.000
_cell.length_c   1.000
_cell.angle_alpha   90.00
_cell.angle_beta   90.00
_cell.angle_gamma   90.00
#
_symmetry.space_group_name_H-M   'P 1'
#
loop_
_entity.id
_entity.type
_entity.pdbx_description
1 polymer ?
#
loop_
_entity_poly.entity_id
_entity_poly.type
_entity_poly.pdbx_seq_one_letter_code
_entity_poly.pdbx_strand_id
1 'polypeptide(L)'
;MVHIENWKVYDLKESVIASGFAMRTEKPEYTDEEFEKSLARAMKLAKAGGGSGHSNFRKGIRVSFDIKYPSYFTPELQRYSFMDIVTSSSKMHRLVNMDMDACFNKYVLPERKAHMKFLIGKYNENPTYEMFMTVLSNCPLGVELFMRCSTNYEQLATIYRQRKNHKLREDWVEGFCKDFIEKLPYAKELIICNE
;
A
#
# COMPACT_ATOMS: atom_id res chain seq x y z
N MET A 1 -3.94 2.04 -12.80
CA MET A 1 -4.33 1.02 -11.79
C MET A 1 -3.15 0.80 -10.85
N VAL A 2 -3.43 0.76 -9.55
CA VAL A 2 -2.42 0.41 -8.54
C VAL A 2 -1.88 -0.99 -8.82
N HIS A 3 -0.57 -1.14 -8.79
CA HIS A 3 0.13 -2.41 -8.93
C HIS A 3 1.13 -2.58 -7.78
N ILE A 4 1.09 -3.74 -7.10
CA ILE A 4 1.94 -4.03 -5.94
C ILE A 4 2.79 -5.26 -6.23
N GLU A 5 4.08 -5.13 -5.95
CA GLU A 5 5.08 -6.18 -6.19
C GLU A 5 6.14 -6.22 -5.08
N ASN A 6 7.04 -7.19 -5.12
CA ASN A 6 8.16 -7.34 -4.17
C ASN A 6 7.71 -7.30 -2.70
N TRP A 7 6.51 -7.82 -2.41
CA TRP A 7 6.02 -7.85 -1.03
C TRP A 7 6.64 -9.00 -0.24
N LYS A 8 6.85 -8.74 1.05
CA LYS A 8 7.33 -9.72 2.03
C LYS A 8 6.55 -9.55 3.33
N VAL A 9 6.27 -10.68 3.98
CA VAL A 9 5.64 -10.73 5.31
C VAL A 9 6.68 -11.22 6.31
N TYR A 10 6.74 -10.56 7.45
CA TYR A 10 7.67 -10.85 8.54
C TYR A 10 6.92 -11.08 9.85
N ASP A 11 7.48 -11.86 10.75
CA ASP A 11 7.00 -12.12 12.11
C ASP A 11 5.58 -12.70 12.19
N LEU A 12 5.11 -13.37 11.11
CA LEU A 12 3.79 -13.99 11.08
C LEU A 12 3.65 -15.07 12.15
N LYS A 13 4.59 -16.02 12.17
CA LYS A 13 4.61 -17.14 13.11
C LYS A 13 4.72 -16.66 14.55
N GLU A 14 5.68 -15.80 14.81
CA GLU A 14 5.98 -15.25 16.12
C GLU A 14 4.79 -14.47 16.69
N SER A 15 4.18 -13.61 15.89
CA SER A 15 3.04 -12.80 16.31
C SER A 15 1.78 -13.63 16.57
N VAL A 16 1.53 -14.65 15.76
CA VAL A 16 0.41 -15.59 15.96
C VAL A 16 0.60 -16.37 17.27
N ILE A 17 1.79 -16.90 17.53
CA ILE A 17 2.10 -17.60 18.79
C ILE A 17 1.98 -16.64 19.99
N ALA A 18 2.52 -15.42 19.87
CA ALA A 18 2.48 -14.40 20.91
C ALA A 18 1.05 -13.92 21.23
N SER A 19 0.07 -14.11 20.34
CA SER A 19 -1.34 -13.77 20.60
C SER A 19 -1.93 -14.42 21.85
N GLY A 20 -1.30 -15.46 22.38
CA GLY A 20 -1.72 -16.18 23.57
C GLY A 20 -0.96 -15.83 24.85
N PHE A 21 0.00 -14.91 24.81
CA PHE A 21 0.86 -14.64 25.99
C PHE A 21 0.09 -14.24 27.25
N ALA A 22 -0.99 -13.49 27.09
CA ALA A 22 -1.82 -13.04 28.21
C ALA A 22 -2.43 -14.19 29.07
N MET A 23 -2.53 -15.39 28.51
CA MET A 23 -3.10 -16.56 29.16
C MET A 23 -2.08 -17.66 29.47
N ARG A 24 -0.78 -17.36 29.37
CA ARG A 24 0.29 -18.32 29.58
C ARG A 24 1.12 -17.98 30.82
N THR A 25 1.53 -18.99 31.53
CA THR A 25 2.48 -18.90 32.66
C THR A 25 3.93 -19.06 32.20
N GLU A 26 4.13 -19.74 31.05
CA GLU A 26 5.46 -20.00 30.48
C GLU A 26 5.51 -19.53 29.04
N LYS A 27 6.71 -19.08 28.61
CA LYS A 27 6.96 -18.68 27.23
C LYS A 27 6.96 -19.91 26.32
N PRO A 28 6.15 -19.94 25.25
CA PRO A 28 6.14 -21.05 24.30
C PRO A 28 7.37 -21.05 23.42
N GLU A 29 7.70 -22.20 22.85
CA GLU A 29 8.65 -22.31 21.74
C GLU A 29 8.01 -21.83 20.43
N TYR A 30 8.85 -21.31 19.52
CA TYR A 30 8.40 -20.84 18.20
C TYR A 30 8.53 -21.95 17.15
N THR A 31 7.82 -23.08 17.38
CA THR A 31 7.76 -24.22 16.48
C THR A 31 6.58 -24.12 15.50
N ASP A 32 6.60 -24.91 14.42
CA ASP A 32 5.46 -24.97 13.49
C ASP A 32 4.23 -25.60 14.17
N GLU A 33 4.44 -26.60 15.02
CA GLU A 33 3.38 -27.23 15.81
C GLU A 33 2.66 -26.21 16.73
N GLU A 34 3.43 -25.35 17.41
CA GLU A 34 2.86 -24.32 18.28
C GLU A 34 2.16 -23.22 17.47
N PHE A 35 2.63 -22.92 16.26
CA PHE A 35 1.95 -22.03 15.34
C PHE A 35 0.57 -22.54 14.96
N GLU A 36 0.46 -23.80 14.51
CA GLU A 36 -0.81 -24.41 14.13
C GLU A 36 -1.81 -24.44 15.30
N LYS A 37 -1.35 -24.80 16.51
CA LYS A 37 -2.17 -24.74 17.75
C LYS A 37 -2.65 -23.32 18.06
N SER A 38 -1.81 -22.31 17.80
CA SER A 38 -2.10 -20.91 18.10
C SER A 38 -3.00 -20.24 17.05
N LEU A 39 -3.01 -20.75 15.82
CA LEU A 39 -3.74 -20.12 14.71
C LEU A 39 -5.24 -20.02 14.97
N ALA A 40 -5.89 -21.06 15.49
CA ALA A 40 -7.32 -21.05 15.80
C ALA A 40 -7.68 -19.97 16.83
N ARG A 41 -6.81 -19.72 17.82
CA ARG A 41 -6.96 -18.62 18.80
C ARG A 41 -6.77 -17.26 18.10
N ALA A 42 -5.71 -17.10 17.32
CA ALA A 42 -5.43 -15.86 16.59
C ALA A 42 -6.59 -15.46 15.67
N MET A 43 -7.20 -16.41 14.97
CA MET A 43 -8.40 -16.19 14.15
C MET A 43 -9.59 -15.66 14.97
N LYS A 44 -9.84 -16.23 16.16
CA LYS A 44 -10.89 -15.72 17.07
C LYS A 44 -10.60 -14.30 17.55
N LEU A 45 -9.34 -14.01 17.90
CA LEU A 45 -8.92 -12.68 18.34
C LEU A 45 -8.97 -11.65 17.20
N ALA A 46 -8.65 -12.06 15.97
CA ALA A 46 -8.76 -11.20 14.78
C ALA A 46 -10.22 -10.78 14.52
N LYS A 47 -11.20 -11.65 14.80
CA LYS A 47 -12.64 -11.38 14.66
C LYS A 47 -13.23 -10.46 15.75
N ALA A 48 -12.56 -10.31 16.87
CA ALA A 48 -13.10 -9.56 18.04
C ALA A 48 -13.24 -8.03 17.81
N GLY A 49 -12.93 -7.55 16.61
CA GLY A 49 -13.11 -6.15 16.20
C GLY A 49 -11.95 -5.21 16.60
N GLY A 50 -11.80 -4.15 15.82
CA GLY A 50 -10.82 -3.11 16.11
C GLY A 50 -11.18 -2.33 17.36
N GLY A 51 -10.16 -1.97 18.17
CA GLY A 51 -10.32 -1.18 19.39
C GLY A 51 -10.42 -1.99 20.69
N SER A 52 -10.71 -3.30 20.64
CA SER A 52 -10.73 -4.17 21.84
C SER A 52 -9.34 -4.55 22.38
N GLY A 53 -8.28 -4.28 21.61
CA GLY A 53 -6.90 -4.72 21.93
C GLY A 53 -6.63 -6.19 21.63
N HIS A 54 -7.63 -7.02 21.43
CA HIS A 54 -7.48 -8.45 21.15
C HIS A 54 -6.75 -8.74 19.84
N SER A 55 -6.91 -7.89 18.83
CA SER A 55 -6.25 -8.01 17.53
C SER A 55 -4.82 -7.44 17.49
N ASN A 56 -4.27 -6.94 18.59
CA ASN A 56 -2.97 -6.26 18.62
C ASN A 56 -1.80 -7.11 18.11
N PHE A 57 -1.88 -8.44 18.19
CA PHE A 57 -0.85 -9.32 17.62
C PHE A 57 -0.63 -9.09 16.13
N ARG A 58 -1.66 -8.64 15.37
CA ARG A 58 -1.57 -8.28 13.95
C ARG A 58 -0.64 -7.10 13.67
N LYS A 59 -0.38 -6.25 14.68
CA LYS A 59 0.60 -5.14 14.57
C LYS A 59 2.02 -5.65 14.46
N GLY A 60 2.32 -6.84 15.01
CA GLY A 60 3.61 -7.51 14.89
C GLY A 60 3.84 -8.11 13.50
N ILE A 61 2.78 -8.50 12.78
CA ILE A 61 2.90 -9.07 11.44
C ILE A 61 3.18 -7.94 10.44
N ARG A 62 4.44 -7.74 10.11
CA ARG A 62 4.90 -6.63 9.26
C ARG A 62 4.86 -7.04 7.79
N VAL A 63 4.51 -6.08 6.92
CA VAL A 63 4.47 -6.26 5.46
C VAL A 63 5.21 -5.12 4.79
N SER A 64 6.17 -5.43 3.94
CA SER A 64 6.86 -4.45 3.10
C SER A 64 6.59 -4.76 1.63
N PHE A 65 6.39 -3.74 0.80
CA PHE A 65 6.05 -3.91 -0.62
C PHE A 65 6.41 -2.67 -1.44
N ASP A 66 6.57 -2.87 -2.74
CA ASP A 66 6.65 -1.80 -3.73
C ASP A 66 5.27 -1.58 -4.33
N ILE A 67 4.92 -0.32 -4.56
CA ILE A 67 3.64 0.06 -5.17
C ILE A 67 3.87 1.06 -6.30
N LYS A 68 3.34 0.76 -7.49
CA LYS A 68 3.17 1.71 -8.59
C LYS A 68 1.74 2.22 -8.56
N TYR A 69 1.55 3.55 -8.64
CA TYR A 69 0.26 4.18 -8.43
C TYR A 69 0.15 5.53 -9.16
N PRO A 70 -1.07 5.95 -9.57
CA PRO A 70 -1.29 7.29 -10.09
C PRO A 70 -1.23 8.34 -8.98
N SER A 71 -0.72 9.54 -9.27
CA SER A 71 -0.43 10.54 -8.23
C SER A 71 -1.67 10.99 -7.43
N TYR A 72 -2.88 10.87 -7.97
CA TYR A 72 -4.13 11.14 -7.23
C TYR A 72 -4.39 10.14 -6.08
N PHE A 73 -3.73 9.00 -6.09
CA PHE A 73 -3.87 7.97 -5.03
C PHE A 73 -3.11 8.34 -3.75
N THR A 74 -2.07 9.17 -3.87
CA THR A 74 -1.18 9.54 -2.74
C THR A 74 -1.93 10.07 -1.52
N PRO A 75 -2.83 11.09 -1.64
CA PRO A 75 -3.50 11.65 -0.47
C PRO A 75 -4.37 10.65 0.29
N GLU A 76 -4.92 9.65 -0.41
CA GLU A 76 -5.74 8.63 0.23
C GLU A 76 -4.89 7.59 0.96
N LEU A 77 -3.72 7.21 0.41
CA LEU A 77 -2.81 6.28 1.06
C LEU A 77 -2.15 6.90 2.30
N GLN A 78 -1.77 8.17 2.24
CA GLN A 78 -1.15 8.90 3.35
C GLN A 78 -2.06 9.12 4.57
N ARG A 79 -3.36 8.85 4.46
CA ARG A 79 -4.28 8.89 5.61
C ARG A 79 -4.08 7.75 6.61
N TYR A 80 -3.35 6.71 6.21
CA TYR A 80 -3.12 5.54 7.05
C TYR A 80 -1.84 5.70 7.86
N SER A 81 -1.97 6.04 9.15
CA SER A 81 -0.86 6.39 10.05
C SER A 81 0.18 5.28 10.23
N PHE A 82 -0.21 4.02 10.03
CA PHE A 82 0.70 2.86 10.13
C PHE A 82 1.11 2.33 8.74
N MET A 83 1.12 3.21 7.75
CA MET A 83 1.66 2.98 6.42
C MET A 83 2.90 3.87 6.25
N ASP A 84 4.07 3.30 6.56
CA ASP A 84 5.33 4.02 6.45
C ASP A 84 5.77 4.07 4.98
N ILE A 85 6.01 5.26 4.46
CA ILE A 85 6.64 5.46 3.14
C ILE A 85 8.15 5.46 3.37
N VAL A 86 8.81 4.37 2.97
CA VAL A 86 10.27 4.22 3.11
C VAL A 86 11.00 5.15 2.15
N THR A 87 10.54 5.17 0.90
CA THR A 87 11.04 6.08 -0.15
C THR A 87 10.03 6.14 -1.29
N SER A 88 10.07 7.21 -2.08
CA SER A 88 9.18 7.36 -3.24
C SER A 88 9.87 8.08 -4.39
N SER A 89 9.39 7.84 -5.61
CA SER A 89 9.78 8.64 -6.77
C SER A 89 9.29 10.08 -6.63
N SER A 90 10.10 11.02 -7.09
CA SER A 90 9.83 12.45 -6.97
C SER A 90 9.49 13.08 -8.31
N LYS A 91 8.32 13.69 -8.43
CA LYS A 91 7.97 14.53 -9.59
C LYS A 91 8.92 15.72 -9.72
N MET A 92 9.34 16.30 -8.58
CA MET A 92 10.24 17.46 -8.56
C MET A 92 11.56 17.19 -9.28
N HIS A 93 12.11 15.97 -9.11
CA HIS A 93 13.42 15.63 -9.68
C HIS A 93 13.35 14.88 -11.01
N ARG A 94 12.21 14.27 -11.32
CA ARG A 94 12.15 13.31 -12.43
C ARG A 94 11.19 13.70 -13.56
N LEU A 95 10.21 14.57 -13.31
CA LEU A 95 9.11 14.83 -14.25
C LEU A 95 9.60 15.20 -15.66
N VAL A 96 10.59 16.10 -15.75
CA VAL A 96 11.13 16.55 -17.03
C VAL A 96 11.93 15.49 -17.79
N ASN A 97 12.31 14.40 -17.12
CA ASN A 97 13.04 13.27 -17.68
C ASN A 97 12.19 12.00 -17.83
N MET A 98 10.89 12.06 -17.52
CA MET A 98 10.00 10.91 -17.65
C MET A 98 9.57 10.72 -19.12
N ASP A 99 9.38 9.47 -19.51
CA ASP A 99 8.76 9.15 -20.79
C ASP A 99 7.27 9.51 -20.75
N MET A 100 6.88 10.58 -21.44
CA MET A 100 5.51 11.09 -21.46
C MET A 100 4.51 10.15 -22.18
N ASP A 101 4.96 9.16 -22.92
CA ASP A 101 4.07 8.15 -23.49
C ASP A 101 3.75 7.04 -22.47
N ALA A 102 4.70 6.68 -21.64
CA ALA A 102 4.63 5.54 -20.72
C ALA A 102 4.29 5.91 -19.25
N CYS A 103 4.53 7.18 -18.84
CA CYS A 103 4.40 7.57 -17.43
C CYS A 103 2.99 7.88 -16.96
N PHE A 104 1.98 7.81 -17.81
CA PHE A 104 0.60 8.14 -17.46
C PHE A 104 -0.29 6.90 -17.52
N ASN A 105 -1.27 6.85 -16.64
CA ASN A 105 -2.31 5.85 -16.72
C ASN A 105 -3.18 6.01 -17.99
N LYS A 106 -3.98 4.99 -18.28
CA LYS A 106 -4.82 4.91 -19.50
C LYS A 106 -5.88 6.00 -19.64
N TYR A 107 -6.18 6.73 -18.57
CA TYR A 107 -7.22 7.76 -18.52
C TYR A 107 -6.69 9.17 -18.85
N VAL A 108 -5.38 9.35 -18.96
CA VAL A 108 -4.83 10.63 -19.40
C VAL A 108 -4.93 10.72 -20.91
N LEU A 109 -5.70 11.72 -21.39
CA LEU A 109 -5.98 11.93 -22.81
C LEU A 109 -4.70 12.19 -23.62
N PRO A 110 -4.64 11.75 -24.90
CA PRO A 110 -3.48 11.95 -25.79
C PRO A 110 -3.08 13.44 -25.89
N GLU A 111 -4.05 14.35 -25.94
CA GLU A 111 -3.79 15.80 -26.03
C GLU A 111 -3.06 16.33 -24.79
N ARG A 112 -3.35 15.77 -23.62
CA ARG A 112 -2.66 16.13 -22.37
C ARG A 112 -1.22 15.62 -22.36
N LYS A 113 -0.98 14.43 -22.88
CA LYS A 113 0.38 13.89 -23.06
C LYS A 113 1.18 14.74 -24.04
N ALA A 114 0.60 15.09 -25.19
CA ALA A 114 1.21 15.97 -26.19
C ALA A 114 1.55 17.35 -25.60
N HIS A 115 0.63 17.92 -24.81
CA HIS A 115 0.85 19.20 -24.12
C HIS A 115 2.01 19.12 -23.13
N MET A 116 2.12 18.04 -22.37
CA MET A 116 3.25 17.84 -21.45
C MET A 116 4.58 17.71 -22.20
N LYS A 117 4.63 16.99 -23.34
CA LYS A 117 5.83 16.94 -24.20
C LYS A 117 6.23 18.33 -24.69
N PHE A 118 5.26 19.13 -25.13
CA PHE A 118 5.49 20.51 -25.56
C PHE A 118 6.09 21.35 -24.42
N LEU A 119 5.52 21.31 -23.23
CA LEU A 119 6.02 22.08 -22.08
C LEU A 119 7.43 21.64 -21.67
N ILE A 120 7.71 20.34 -21.67
CA ILE A 120 9.05 19.80 -21.36
C ILE A 120 10.05 20.23 -22.44
N GLY A 121 9.66 20.23 -23.73
CA GLY A 121 10.47 20.75 -24.81
C GLY A 121 10.87 22.21 -24.56
N LYS A 122 9.91 23.05 -24.21
CA LYS A 122 10.16 24.46 -23.85
C LYS A 122 11.06 24.63 -22.63
N TYR A 123 10.90 23.80 -21.60
CA TYR A 123 11.79 23.79 -20.47
C TYR A 123 13.23 23.41 -20.88
N ASN A 124 13.41 22.41 -21.73
CA ASN A 124 14.74 21.98 -22.17
C ASN A 124 15.44 23.02 -23.07
N GLU A 125 14.67 23.82 -23.83
CA GLU A 125 15.22 24.96 -24.60
C GLU A 125 15.69 26.10 -23.68
N ASN A 126 14.98 26.36 -22.58
CA ASN A 126 15.29 27.43 -21.63
C ASN A 126 14.89 27.03 -20.20
N PRO A 127 15.79 26.36 -19.45
CA PRO A 127 15.49 25.77 -18.12
C PRO A 127 15.46 26.85 -17.02
N THR A 128 14.38 27.61 -16.96
CA THR A 128 14.12 28.56 -15.88
C THR A 128 13.23 27.96 -14.79
N TYR A 129 13.23 28.57 -13.60
CA TYR A 129 12.34 28.20 -12.49
C TYR A 129 10.87 28.31 -12.89
N GLU A 130 10.48 29.41 -13.56
CA GLU A 130 9.11 29.65 -14.02
C GLU A 130 8.66 28.56 -14.99
N MET A 131 9.53 28.16 -15.91
CA MET A 131 9.22 27.08 -16.86
C MET A 131 9.11 25.73 -16.19
N PHE A 132 9.97 25.44 -15.20
CA PHE A 132 9.88 24.25 -14.37
C PHE A 132 8.54 24.21 -13.62
N MET A 133 8.14 25.30 -12.98
CA MET A 133 6.86 25.42 -12.27
C MET A 133 5.66 25.28 -13.21
N THR A 134 5.79 25.77 -14.45
CA THR A 134 4.77 25.56 -15.48
C THR A 134 4.60 24.09 -15.81
N VAL A 135 5.70 23.35 -16.04
CA VAL A 135 5.65 21.89 -16.29
C VAL A 135 5.02 21.16 -15.10
N LEU A 136 5.48 21.46 -13.89
CA LEU A 136 5.00 20.80 -12.66
C LEU A 136 3.51 21.03 -12.42
N SER A 137 3.05 22.27 -12.57
CA SER A 137 1.67 22.70 -12.30
C SER A 137 0.67 22.16 -13.34
N ASN A 138 1.13 21.84 -14.55
CA ASN A 138 0.30 21.30 -15.62
C ASN A 138 0.34 19.75 -15.70
N CYS A 139 1.12 19.10 -14.84
CA CYS A 139 1.24 17.64 -14.82
C CYS A 139 -0.09 16.98 -14.45
N PRO A 140 -0.68 16.14 -15.30
CA PRO A 140 -1.90 15.40 -14.99
C PRO A 140 -1.74 14.54 -13.74
N LEU A 141 -2.78 14.48 -12.90
CA LEU A 141 -2.82 13.63 -11.69
C LEU A 141 -2.74 12.12 -12.01
N GLY A 142 -2.97 11.74 -13.27
CA GLY A 142 -2.79 10.37 -13.75
C GLY A 142 -1.33 9.98 -14.02
N VAL A 143 -0.34 10.84 -13.70
CA VAL A 143 1.07 10.44 -13.75
C VAL A 143 1.34 9.33 -12.74
N GLU A 144 1.97 8.26 -13.20
CA GLU A 144 2.28 7.08 -12.37
C GLU A 144 3.62 7.24 -11.68
N LEU A 145 3.59 7.02 -10.39
CA LEU A 145 4.72 7.09 -9.46
C LEU A 145 4.90 5.72 -8.80
N PHE A 146 6.02 5.55 -8.12
CA PHE A 146 6.27 4.36 -7.32
C PHE A 146 6.84 4.72 -5.95
N MET A 147 6.58 3.87 -4.97
CA MET A 147 7.14 3.98 -3.63
C MET A 147 7.37 2.61 -3.00
N ARG A 148 8.28 2.56 -2.06
CA ARG A 148 8.43 1.44 -1.12
C ARG A 148 7.67 1.76 0.15
N CYS A 149 6.80 0.84 0.59
CA CYS A 149 6.01 0.97 1.80
C CYS A 149 6.29 -0.14 2.80
N SER A 150 6.03 0.15 4.07
CA SER A 150 6.00 -0.83 5.15
C SER A 150 4.75 -0.61 6.01
N THR A 151 4.06 -1.69 6.38
CA THR A 151 2.84 -1.66 7.18
C THR A 151 2.69 -2.94 8.00
N ASN A 152 1.50 -3.19 8.54
CA ASN A 152 1.17 -4.39 9.30
C ASN A 152 -0.25 -4.90 9.01
N TYR A 153 -0.56 -6.12 9.46
CA TYR A 153 -1.86 -6.74 9.21
C TYR A 153 -3.03 -5.99 9.87
N GLU A 154 -2.84 -5.32 10.99
CA GLU A 154 -3.90 -4.51 11.61
C GLU A 154 -4.29 -3.31 10.74
N GLN A 155 -3.28 -2.61 10.16
CA GLN A 155 -3.54 -1.52 9.22
C GLN A 155 -4.17 -2.05 7.92
N LEU A 156 -3.70 -3.18 7.40
CA LEU A 156 -4.27 -3.79 6.19
C LEU A 156 -5.73 -4.23 6.39
N ALA A 157 -6.09 -4.74 7.57
CA ALA A 157 -7.48 -5.06 7.91
C ALA A 157 -8.36 -3.79 7.94
N THR A 158 -7.83 -2.68 8.44
CA THR A 158 -8.52 -1.39 8.41
C THR A 158 -8.71 -0.89 6.98
N ILE A 159 -7.66 -0.96 6.16
CA ILE A 159 -7.72 -0.58 4.74
C ILE A 159 -8.75 -1.43 4.00
N TYR A 160 -8.68 -2.75 4.12
CA TYR A 160 -9.59 -3.66 3.44
C TYR A 160 -11.05 -3.33 3.76
N ARG A 161 -11.41 -3.22 5.03
CA ARG A 161 -12.77 -2.88 5.48
C ARG A 161 -13.27 -1.55 4.89
N GLN A 162 -12.40 -0.55 4.78
CA GLN A 162 -12.76 0.78 4.28
C GLN A 162 -12.78 0.88 2.75
N ARG A 163 -12.00 0.04 2.04
CA ARG A 163 -11.68 0.22 0.63
C ARG A 163 -12.21 -0.89 -0.29
N LYS A 164 -12.68 -2.02 0.21
CA LYS A 164 -13.21 -3.13 -0.60
C LYS A 164 -14.37 -2.76 -1.53
N ASN A 165 -15.11 -1.68 -1.23
CA ASN A 165 -16.21 -1.15 -2.04
C ASN A 165 -15.95 0.30 -2.45
N HIS A 166 -14.69 0.72 -2.59
CA HIS A 166 -14.33 2.10 -2.84
C HIS A 166 -14.63 2.55 -4.28
N LYS A 167 -14.91 3.87 -4.46
CA LYS A 167 -15.23 4.47 -5.77
C LYS A 167 -14.07 4.36 -6.77
N LEU A 168 -12.81 4.49 -6.33
CA LEU A 168 -11.61 4.22 -7.14
C LEU A 168 -11.43 2.71 -7.27
N ARG A 169 -12.31 2.08 -8.04
CA ARG A 169 -12.46 0.64 -8.11
C ARG A 169 -11.20 -0.07 -8.57
N GLU A 170 -10.59 0.37 -9.68
CA GLU A 170 -9.39 -0.27 -10.22
C GLU A 170 -8.19 -0.17 -9.26
N ASP A 171 -8.08 0.92 -8.50
CA ASP A 171 -6.93 1.16 -7.63
C ASP A 171 -7.11 0.49 -6.26
N TRP A 172 -8.24 0.74 -5.57
CA TRP A 172 -8.45 0.19 -4.23
C TRP A 172 -9.02 -1.22 -4.25
N VAL A 173 -10.09 -1.47 -5.02
CA VAL A 173 -10.78 -2.77 -4.97
C VAL A 173 -9.97 -3.84 -5.69
N GLU A 174 -9.64 -3.60 -6.96
CA GLU A 174 -8.95 -4.60 -7.77
C GLU A 174 -7.45 -4.67 -7.42
N GLY A 175 -6.73 -3.53 -7.44
CA GLY A 175 -5.29 -3.48 -7.25
C GLY A 175 -4.87 -3.71 -5.79
N PHE A 176 -5.40 -2.92 -4.84
CA PHE A 176 -4.91 -2.99 -3.46
C PHE A 176 -5.57 -4.10 -2.64
N CYS A 177 -6.89 -4.25 -2.71
CA CYS A 177 -7.59 -5.27 -1.92
C CYS A 177 -7.42 -6.67 -2.51
N LYS A 178 -7.86 -6.90 -3.77
CA LYS A 178 -7.87 -8.24 -4.36
C LYS A 178 -6.49 -8.71 -4.79
N ASP A 179 -5.75 -7.88 -5.53
CA ASP A 179 -4.48 -8.30 -6.09
C ASP A 179 -3.33 -8.30 -5.08
N PHE A 180 -3.48 -7.65 -3.94
CA PHE A 180 -2.48 -7.63 -2.88
C PHE A 180 -3.00 -8.23 -1.57
N ILE A 181 -3.93 -7.56 -0.85
CA ILE A 181 -4.30 -7.99 0.52
C ILE A 181 -4.81 -9.44 0.53
N GLU A 182 -5.71 -9.81 -0.40
CA GLU A 182 -6.28 -11.16 -0.43
C GLU A 182 -5.28 -12.28 -0.76
N LYS A 183 -4.11 -11.92 -1.32
CA LYS A 183 -3.03 -12.86 -1.65
C LYS A 183 -1.99 -13.03 -0.55
N LEU A 184 -2.07 -12.24 0.53
CA LEU A 184 -1.15 -12.36 1.65
C LEU A 184 -1.40 -13.67 2.43
N PRO A 185 -0.37 -14.24 3.06
CA PRO A 185 -0.51 -15.43 3.89
C PRO A 185 -1.58 -15.24 4.98
N TYR A 186 -2.51 -16.21 5.09
CA TYR A 186 -3.62 -16.18 6.05
C TYR A 186 -4.47 -14.89 6.00
N ALA A 187 -4.58 -14.26 4.83
CA ALA A 187 -5.36 -13.03 4.68
C ALA A 187 -6.83 -13.21 5.07
N LYS A 188 -7.45 -14.32 4.65
CA LYS A 188 -8.86 -14.62 4.98
C LYS A 188 -9.09 -14.77 6.47
N GLU A 189 -8.16 -15.42 7.16
CA GLU A 189 -8.21 -15.73 8.58
C GLU A 189 -7.86 -14.54 9.47
N LEU A 190 -6.87 -13.73 9.08
CA LEU A 190 -6.26 -12.75 9.95
C LEU A 190 -6.50 -11.29 9.53
N ILE A 191 -6.92 -11.02 8.28
CA ILE A 191 -7.16 -9.66 7.78
C ILE A 191 -8.65 -9.46 7.46
N ILE A 192 -9.25 -10.36 6.66
CA ILE A 192 -10.61 -10.23 6.10
C ILE A 192 -11.67 -10.78 7.05
N CYS A 193 -11.31 -11.48 8.08
CA CYS A 193 -12.02 -12.38 8.97
C CYS A 193 -13.41 -11.95 9.50
N ASN A 194 -13.93 -10.78 9.18
CA ASN A 194 -15.22 -10.25 9.64
C ASN A 194 -16.27 -10.11 8.52
N GLU A 195 -16.14 -10.87 7.44
CA GLU A 195 -17.08 -10.86 6.30
C GLU A 195 -17.78 -12.19 6.11
#